data_1a9128986e4e68d622d00ec89371ce57
#
_entry.id   1a9128986e4e68d622d00ec89371ce57
#
_cell.length_a   1.000
_cell.length_b   1.000
_cell.length_c   1.000
_cell.angle_alpha   90.00
_cell.angle_beta   90.00
_cell.angle_gamma   90.00
#
_symmetry.space_group_name_H-M   'P 1'
#
loop_
_entity.id
_entity.type
_entity.pdbx_description
1 polymer ?
#
loop_
_entity_poly.entity_id
_entity_poly.type
_entity_poly.pdbx_seq_one_letter_code
_entity_poly.pdbx_strand_id
1 'polypeptide(L)'
;TQAEIEGFSQIILSSEKIIPTIPDKVLAFTEDWAIAYPNTLQALTNAIQKAQEDLKNTDFFDEIWQLLQQYEIIRFECSQEVHVHAYYQIKNIIQSLSALPKPTTDNFKWMIEQMQKWDSLQLEESQVLHIAQKCIYSR
;
A
#
# COMPACT_ATOMS: atom_id res chain seq x y z
N THR A 1 -6.44 9.56 9.78
CA THR A 1 -7.36 8.73 10.60
C THR A 1 -7.19 9.03 12.09
N GLN A 2 -5.97 9.08 12.64
CA GLN A 2 -5.76 9.43 14.04
C GLN A 2 -6.29 10.84 14.36
N ALA A 3 -5.94 11.82 13.56
CA ALA A 3 -6.40 13.21 13.72
C ALA A 3 -7.93 13.35 13.63
N GLU A 4 -8.60 12.51 12.83
CA GLU A 4 -10.07 12.46 12.77
C GLU A 4 -10.67 11.83 14.03
N ILE A 5 -10.03 10.75 14.53
CA ILE A 5 -10.42 10.07 15.77
C ILE A 5 -10.28 11.02 16.97
N GLU A 6 -9.21 11.82 17.01
CA GLU A 6 -8.96 12.83 18.05
C GLU A 6 -9.82 14.10 17.89
N GLY A 7 -10.62 14.19 16.82
CA GLY A 7 -11.66 15.22 16.64
C GLY A 7 -11.18 16.57 16.11
N PHE A 8 -9.93 16.69 15.66
CA PHE A 8 -9.39 17.95 15.13
C PHE A 8 -9.19 17.96 13.60
N SER A 9 -9.60 16.90 12.91
CA SER A 9 -9.63 16.86 11.44
C SER A 9 -10.76 16.01 10.91
N GLN A 10 -11.03 16.10 9.61
CA GLN A 10 -11.95 15.25 8.89
C GLN A 10 -11.32 14.77 7.59
N ILE A 11 -11.42 13.48 7.30
CA ILE A 11 -11.02 12.94 6.01
C ILE A 11 -12.07 13.33 4.98
N ILE A 12 -11.70 14.20 4.03
CA ILE A 12 -12.60 14.65 2.96
C ILE A 12 -12.62 13.64 1.82
N LEU A 13 -11.43 13.11 1.45
CA LEU A 13 -11.28 12.23 0.31
C LEU A 13 -10.06 11.32 0.51
N SER A 14 -10.18 10.05 0.13
CA SER A 14 -9.03 9.13 0.07
C SER A 14 -8.37 9.15 -1.31
N SER A 15 -7.08 8.85 -1.40
CA SER A 15 -6.32 8.75 -2.67
C SER A 15 -6.96 7.76 -3.65
N GLU A 16 -7.54 6.68 -3.15
CA GLU A 16 -8.27 5.68 -3.94
C GLU A 16 -9.44 6.29 -4.72
N LYS A 17 -10.16 7.28 -4.15
CA LYS A 17 -11.25 7.97 -4.83
C LYS A 17 -10.78 8.97 -5.87
N ILE A 18 -9.53 9.46 -5.76
CA ILE A 18 -8.92 10.38 -6.71
C ILE A 18 -8.33 9.60 -7.88
N ILE A 19 -7.56 8.56 -7.60
CA ILE A 19 -6.87 7.74 -8.60
C ILE A 19 -7.04 6.26 -8.19
N PRO A 20 -8.11 5.62 -8.65
CA PRO A 20 -8.33 4.20 -8.39
C PRO A 20 -7.13 3.38 -8.89
N THR A 21 -6.77 2.34 -8.15
CA THR A 21 -5.72 1.37 -8.53
C THR A 21 -4.26 1.84 -8.44
N ILE A 22 -3.95 3.04 -7.94
CA ILE A 22 -2.57 3.41 -7.66
C ILE A 22 -2.11 2.70 -6.38
N PRO A 23 -0.99 1.95 -6.44
CA PRO A 23 -0.40 1.36 -5.25
C PRO A 23 0.21 2.46 -4.36
N ASP A 24 -0.17 2.49 -3.09
CA ASP A 24 0.38 3.43 -2.11
C ASP A 24 1.80 3.02 -1.68
N LYS A 25 2.03 1.72 -1.56
CA LYS A 25 3.32 1.13 -1.19
C LYS A 25 3.62 -0.08 -2.08
N VAL A 26 4.90 -0.26 -2.38
CA VAL A 26 5.39 -1.39 -3.17
C VAL A 26 6.58 -2.06 -2.48
N LEU A 27 6.74 -3.36 -2.68
CA LEU A 27 7.98 -4.04 -2.36
C LEU A 27 9.00 -3.73 -3.47
N ALA A 28 10.11 -3.11 -3.11
CA ALA A 28 11.19 -2.77 -4.02
C ALA A 28 12.49 -3.48 -3.64
N PHE A 29 13.25 -3.91 -4.63
CA PHE A 29 14.56 -4.56 -4.49
C PHE A 29 15.41 -4.25 -5.73
N THR A 30 16.73 -4.40 -5.60
CA THR A 30 17.64 -4.24 -6.73
C THR A 30 17.62 -5.49 -7.64
N GLU A 31 17.91 -5.29 -8.92
CA GLU A 31 18.01 -6.41 -9.89
C GLU A 31 19.06 -7.42 -9.45
N ASP A 32 20.24 -6.95 -9.01
CA ASP A 32 21.34 -7.80 -8.54
C ASP A 32 20.91 -8.68 -7.35
N TRP A 33 20.14 -8.11 -6.41
CA TRP A 33 19.62 -8.89 -5.27
C TRP A 33 18.60 -9.94 -5.71
N ALA A 34 17.73 -9.61 -6.64
CA ALA A 34 16.74 -10.54 -7.19
C ALA A 34 17.40 -11.72 -7.91
N ILE A 35 18.49 -11.45 -8.64
CA ILE A 35 19.29 -12.49 -9.33
C ILE A 35 20.04 -13.36 -8.33
N ALA A 36 20.62 -12.75 -7.28
CA ALA A 36 21.41 -13.48 -6.28
C ALA A 36 20.53 -14.35 -5.35
N TYR A 37 19.28 -13.94 -5.09
CA TYR A 37 18.39 -14.57 -4.09
C TYR A 37 16.99 -14.90 -4.64
N PRO A 38 16.84 -15.60 -5.76
CA PRO A 38 15.54 -15.82 -6.41
C PRO A 38 14.54 -16.58 -5.53
N ASN A 39 15.01 -17.56 -4.76
CA ASN A 39 14.15 -18.34 -3.86
C ASN A 39 13.65 -17.50 -2.68
N THR A 40 14.48 -16.62 -2.14
CA THR A 40 14.09 -15.71 -1.07
C THR A 40 13.06 -14.70 -1.57
N LEU A 41 13.26 -14.15 -2.76
CA LEU A 41 12.32 -13.25 -3.40
C LEU A 41 10.94 -13.92 -3.62
N GLN A 42 10.96 -15.16 -4.14
CA GLN A 42 9.71 -15.90 -4.33
C GLN A 42 8.99 -16.18 -3.01
N ALA A 43 9.73 -16.60 -1.96
CA ALA A 43 9.15 -16.84 -0.64
C ALA A 43 8.55 -15.57 -0.03
N LEU A 44 9.25 -14.43 -0.15
CA LEU A 44 8.76 -13.14 0.34
C LEU A 44 7.51 -12.67 -0.42
N THR A 45 7.51 -12.80 -1.75
CA THR A 45 6.35 -12.45 -2.58
C THR A 45 5.14 -13.32 -2.23
N ASN A 46 5.33 -14.63 -2.06
CA ASN A 46 4.26 -15.55 -1.66
C ASN A 46 3.71 -15.21 -0.27
N ALA A 47 4.59 -14.86 0.67
CA ALA A 47 4.17 -14.48 2.03
C ALA A 47 3.31 -13.21 2.02
N ILE A 48 3.71 -12.19 1.24
CA ILE A 48 2.95 -10.95 1.09
C ILE A 48 1.60 -11.22 0.41
N GLN A 49 1.57 -12.02 -0.65
CA GLN A 49 0.33 -12.39 -1.33
C GLN A 49 -0.63 -13.11 -0.37
N LYS A 50 -0.11 -14.06 0.39
CA LYS A 50 -0.93 -14.77 1.38
C LYS A 50 -1.47 -13.82 2.45
N ALA A 51 -0.65 -12.92 2.99
CA ALA A 51 -1.11 -11.92 3.95
C ALA A 51 -2.21 -11.01 3.35
N GLN A 52 -2.09 -10.62 2.08
CA GLN A 52 -3.14 -9.85 1.39
C GLN A 52 -4.44 -10.66 1.22
N GLU A 53 -4.35 -11.96 0.96
CA GLU A 53 -5.52 -12.85 0.90
C GLU A 53 -6.18 -13.00 2.27
N ASP A 54 -5.39 -13.19 3.32
CA ASP A 54 -5.89 -13.27 4.70
C ASP A 54 -6.58 -11.95 5.12
N LEU A 55 -6.04 -10.79 4.73
CA LEU A 55 -6.65 -9.48 4.98
C LEU A 55 -8.00 -9.26 4.27
N LYS A 56 -8.29 -9.96 3.18
CA LYS A 56 -9.60 -9.91 2.52
C LYS A 56 -10.68 -10.63 3.33
N ASN A 57 -10.28 -11.59 4.15
CA ASN A 57 -11.21 -12.34 4.98
C ASN A 57 -11.54 -11.54 6.25
N THR A 58 -12.75 -10.99 6.29
CA THR A 58 -13.23 -10.16 7.41
C THR A 58 -13.42 -10.92 8.71
N ASP A 59 -13.49 -12.25 8.66
CA ASP A 59 -13.73 -13.09 9.83
C ASP A 59 -12.51 -13.10 10.77
N PHE A 60 -11.31 -12.83 10.24
CA PHE A 60 -10.06 -12.75 11.01
C PHE A 60 -9.66 -11.32 11.40
N PHE A 61 -10.54 -10.32 11.19
CA PHE A 61 -10.14 -8.95 11.45
C PHE A 61 -9.84 -8.67 12.92
N ASP A 62 -10.49 -9.36 13.85
CA ASP A 62 -10.21 -9.22 15.28
C ASP A 62 -8.78 -9.67 15.64
N GLU A 63 -8.29 -10.73 15.01
CA GLU A 63 -6.91 -11.20 15.15
C GLU A 63 -5.93 -10.19 14.55
N ILE A 64 -6.23 -9.65 13.37
CA ILE A 64 -5.45 -8.59 12.72
C ILE A 64 -5.40 -7.35 13.61
N TRP A 65 -6.53 -6.95 14.18
CA TRP A 65 -6.59 -5.80 15.10
C TRP A 65 -5.72 -6.00 16.34
N GLN A 66 -5.74 -7.19 16.94
CA GLN A 66 -4.88 -7.54 18.07
C GLN A 66 -3.40 -7.50 17.69
N LEU A 67 -3.01 -8.02 16.52
CA LEU A 67 -1.65 -7.92 16.00
C LEU A 67 -1.21 -6.48 15.81
N LEU A 68 -2.04 -5.62 15.21
CA LEU A 68 -1.74 -4.21 14.99
C LEU A 68 -1.52 -3.47 16.34
N GLN A 69 -2.25 -3.83 17.38
CA GLN A 69 -2.06 -3.31 18.73
C GLN A 69 -0.78 -3.88 19.38
N GLN A 70 -0.56 -5.19 19.28
CA GLN A 70 0.61 -5.85 19.86
C GLN A 70 1.93 -5.30 19.29
N TYR A 71 1.98 -5.02 18.00
CA TYR A 71 3.14 -4.42 17.34
C TYR A 71 3.16 -2.89 17.40
N GLU A 72 2.27 -2.29 18.19
CA GLU A 72 2.17 -0.84 18.40
C GLU A 72 2.01 -0.02 17.09
N ILE A 73 1.49 -0.66 16.04
CA ILE A 73 1.16 0.01 14.78
C ILE A 73 -0.05 0.93 14.98
N ILE A 74 -0.97 0.52 15.84
CA ILE A 74 -2.11 1.30 16.29
C ILE A 74 -1.93 1.61 17.76
N ARG A 75 -1.84 2.90 18.09
CA ARG A 75 -1.71 3.42 19.45
C ARG A 75 -2.79 4.47 19.63
N PHE A 76 -3.90 4.09 20.26
CA PHE A 76 -4.94 5.04 20.62
C PHE A 76 -5.15 5.03 22.13
N GLU A 77 -4.80 6.15 22.77
CA GLU A 77 -5.26 6.48 24.11
C GLU A 77 -6.55 7.26 23.97
N CYS A 78 -7.69 6.60 23.85
CA CYS A 78 -8.95 7.25 23.59
C CYS A 78 -10.11 6.55 24.32
N SER A 79 -11.29 7.19 24.34
CA SER A 79 -12.50 6.59 24.88
C SER A 79 -12.91 5.32 24.10
N GLN A 80 -13.69 4.47 24.74
CA GLN A 80 -14.14 3.20 24.14
C GLN A 80 -14.94 3.43 22.84
N GLU A 81 -15.74 4.50 22.75
CA GLU A 81 -16.52 4.85 21.55
C GLU A 81 -15.61 5.20 20.36
N VAL A 82 -14.57 6.00 20.63
CA VAL A 82 -13.56 6.35 19.62
C VAL A 82 -12.78 5.13 19.17
N HIS A 83 -12.52 4.20 20.08
CA HIS A 83 -11.82 2.93 19.77
C HIS A 83 -12.65 2.06 18.80
N VAL A 84 -13.96 1.95 19.04
CA VAL A 84 -14.88 1.22 18.15
C VAL A 84 -14.95 1.88 16.77
N HIS A 85 -15.03 3.21 16.71
CA HIS A 85 -15.04 3.93 15.44
C HIS A 85 -13.73 3.71 14.66
N ALA A 86 -12.58 3.80 15.32
CA ALA A 86 -11.27 3.51 14.74
C ALA A 86 -11.17 2.10 14.18
N TYR A 87 -11.67 1.12 14.91
CA TYR A 87 -11.71 -0.29 14.50
C TYR A 87 -12.44 -0.43 13.14
N TYR A 88 -13.65 0.11 13.02
CA TYR A 88 -14.41 0.01 11.77
C TYR A 88 -13.79 0.79 10.62
N GLN A 89 -13.23 1.97 10.87
CA GLN A 89 -12.54 2.73 9.83
C GLN A 89 -11.30 2.00 9.31
N ILE A 90 -10.46 1.47 10.19
CA ILE A 90 -9.25 0.73 9.81
C ILE A 90 -9.63 -0.56 9.08
N LYS A 91 -10.67 -1.26 9.53
CA LYS A 91 -11.21 -2.42 8.84
C LYS A 91 -11.56 -2.10 7.38
N ASN A 92 -12.31 -1.03 7.15
CA ASN A 92 -12.70 -0.61 5.80
C ASN A 92 -11.48 -0.22 4.94
N ILE A 93 -10.50 0.50 5.51
CA ILE A 93 -9.28 0.88 4.80
C ILE A 93 -8.47 -0.36 4.40
N ILE A 94 -8.24 -1.30 5.32
CA ILE A 94 -7.49 -2.53 5.05
C ILE A 94 -8.20 -3.36 3.97
N GLN A 95 -9.51 -3.47 4.01
CA GLN A 95 -10.28 -4.19 3.00
C GLN A 95 -10.16 -3.55 1.61
N SER A 96 -10.18 -2.23 1.52
CA SER A 96 -10.00 -1.52 0.26
C SER A 96 -8.58 -1.69 -0.30
N LEU A 97 -7.55 -1.60 0.56
CA LEU A 97 -6.16 -1.77 0.18
C LEU A 97 -5.83 -3.22 -0.25
N SER A 98 -6.40 -4.21 0.42
CA SER A 98 -6.16 -5.63 0.09
C SER A 98 -6.76 -6.04 -1.26
N ALA A 99 -7.67 -5.25 -1.83
CA ALA A 99 -8.27 -5.48 -3.13
C ALA A 99 -7.45 -4.90 -4.30
N LEU A 100 -6.37 -4.13 -4.03
CA LEU A 100 -5.60 -3.48 -5.08
C LEU A 100 -4.84 -4.50 -5.94
N PRO A 101 -4.83 -4.32 -7.27
CA PRO A 101 -4.07 -5.15 -8.18
C PRO A 101 -2.56 -4.96 -7.98
N LYS A 102 -1.77 -5.89 -8.55
CA LYS A 102 -0.32 -5.72 -8.63
C LYS A 102 0.01 -4.44 -9.40
N PRO A 103 1.12 -3.73 -9.03
CA PRO A 103 1.57 -2.56 -9.78
C PRO A 103 1.76 -2.89 -11.27
N THR A 104 1.35 -1.98 -12.13
CA THR A 104 1.47 -2.11 -13.58
C THR A 104 2.46 -1.10 -14.14
N THR A 105 2.90 -1.29 -15.38
CA THR A 105 3.71 -0.31 -16.11
C THR A 105 3.06 1.07 -16.13
N ASP A 106 1.73 1.13 -16.30
CA ASP A 106 0.99 2.39 -16.34
C ASP A 106 1.02 3.12 -14.99
N ASN A 107 1.00 2.39 -13.87
CA ASN A 107 1.17 2.99 -12.56
C ASN A 107 2.54 3.68 -12.42
N PHE A 108 3.62 3.01 -12.82
CA PHE A 108 4.97 3.59 -12.78
C PHE A 108 5.14 4.72 -13.79
N LYS A 109 4.58 4.58 -15.00
CA LYS A 109 4.57 5.65 -16.00
C LYS A 109 3.92 6.91 -15.41
N TRP A 110 2.72 6.78 -14.85
CA TRP A 110 2.02 7.89 -14.22
C TRP A 110 2.86 8.53 -13.09
N MET A 111 3.50 7.74 -12.23
CA MET A 111 4.36 8.25 -11.15
C MET A 111 5.52 9.07 -11.70
N ILE A 112 6.20 8.58 -12.74
CA ILE A 112 7.31 9.29 -13.40
C ILE A 112 6.83 10.61 -14.03
N GLU A 113 5.68 10.59 -14.70
CA GLU A 113 5.06 11.79 -15.27
C GLU A 113 4.73 12.83 -14.20
N GLN A 114 4.23 12.40 -13.01
CA GLN A 114 4.03 13.33 -11.90
C GLN A 114 5.35 13.91 -11.38
N MET A 115 6.42 13.10 -11.27
CA MET A 115 7.74 13.58 -10.87
C MET A 115 8.30 14.60 -11.87
N GLN A 116 8.07 14.41 -13.18
CA GLN A 116 8.44 15.39 -14.22
C GLN A 116 7.62 16.68 -14.09
N LYS A 117 6.31 16.56 -13.87
CA LYS A 117 5.41 17.71 -13.68
C LYS A 117 5.84 18.61 -12.53
N TRP A 118 6.43 18.05 -11.47
CA TRP A 118 6.89 18.78 -10.31
C TRP A 118 8.40 19.05 -10.32
N ASP A 119 9.04 19.03 -11.50
CA ASP A 119 10.47 19.28 -11.72
C ASP A 119 11.44 18.39 -10.90
N SER A 120 10.94 17.25 -10.42
CA SER A 120 11.79 16.32 -9.67
C SER A 120 12.62 15.42 -10.58
N LEU A 121 12.29 15.35 -11.87
CA LEU A 121 12.91 14.46 -12.85
C LEU A 121 12.75 15.05 -14.26
N GLN A 122 13.78 14.87 -15.10
CA GLN A 122 13.76 15.31 -16.50
C GLN A 122 14.10 14.11 -17.40
N LEU A 123 13.13 13.56 -18.11
CA LEU A 123 13.29 12.39 -18.99
C LEU A 123 12.54 12.57 -20.31
N GLU A 124 13.09 12.01 -21.38
CA GLU A 124 12.38 11.87 -22.65
C GLU A 124 11.29 10.81 -22.56
N GLU A 125 10.24 10.91 -23.36
CA GLU A 125 9.08 10.00 -23.31
C GLU A 125 9.49 8.52 -23.48
N SER A 126 10.47 8.25 -24.36
CA SER A 126 11.00 6.89 -24.55
C SER A 126 11.68 6.33 -23.30
N GLN A 127 12.34 7.19 -22.52
CA GLN A 127 12.97 6.81 -21.26
C GLN A 127 11.93 6.53 -20.18
N VAL A 128 10.86 7.32 -20.13
CA VAL A 128 9.75 7.10 -19.17
C VAL A 128 9.19 5.71 -19.32
N LEU A 129 8.83 5.30 -20.54
CA LEU A 129 8.28 3.98 -20.79
C LEU A 129 9.29 2.85 -20.44
N HIS A 130 10.54 3.01 -20.86
CA HIS A 130 11.59 2.04 -20.59
C HIS A 130 11.83 1.84 -19.07
N ILE A 131 11.89 2.92 -18.31
CA ILE A 131 12.07 2.86 -16.85
C ILE A 131 10.85 2.22 -16.20
N ALA A 132 9.64 2.63 -16.58
CA ALA A 132 8.40 2.08 -16.05
C ALA A 132 8.30 0.56 -16.26
N GLN A 133 8.70 0.07 -17.43
CA GLN A 133 8.75 -1.38 -17.71
C GLN A 133 9.78 -2.11 -16.83
N LYS A 134 10.95 -1.50 -16.60
CA LYS A 134 11.99 -2.09 -15.74
C LYS A 134 11.63 -2.11 -14.26
N CYS A 135 10.72 -1.25 -13.81
CA CYS A 135 10.25 -1.25 -12.43
C CYS A 135 9.33 -2.44 -12.11
N ILE A 136 8.87 -3.18 -13.10
CA ILE A 136 8.03 -4.35 -12.90
C ILE A 136 8.89 -5.62 -12.94
N TYR A 137 8.92 -6.32 -11.80
CA TYR A 137 9.50 -7.66 -11.77
C TYR A 137 8.50 -8.66 -12.34
N SER A 138 8.81 -9.17 -13.53
CA SER A 138 8.04 -10.21 -14.21
C SER A 138 8.88 -11.51 -14.29
N ARG A 139 8.54 -12.46 -13.45
CA ARG A 139 8.88 -13.87 -13.63
C ARG A 139 7.61 -14.70 -13.62
#